data_f6ad80a95a7d4394aac789ae36cb918e
#
_entry.id   f6ad80a95a7d4394aac789ae36cb918e
#
_cell.length_a   1.000
_cell.length_b   1.000
_cell.length_c   1.000
_cell.angle_alpha   90.00
_cell.angle_beta   90.00
_cell.angle_gamma   90.00
#
_symmetry.space_group_name_H-M   'P 1'
#
loop_
_entity.id
_entity.type
_entity.pdbx_description
1 polymer ?
#
loop_
_entity_poly.entity_id
_entity_poly.type
_entity_poly.pdbx_seq_one_letter_code
_entity_poly.pdbx_strand_id
1 'polypeptide(L)'
;MAQTNDACGAWIVELLDVASDESVLEVGFGPGMAIRRLSALAAHVAGVDTSREMLAQARGRNAIAIENGRVELRHGSVDDLPFADGTFHKAMAINSMQIWPDAVAGLREMRRVLASGGTIALGFTPYSGQRNEGLTEKLSAAGFTRPLVVAKDKNFCALATKP
;
A
#
# COMPACT_ATOMS: atom_id res chain seq x y z
N MET A 1 11.31 12.01 -10.48
CA MET A 1 10.16 11.50 -9.70
C MET A 1 9.89 10.02 -9.92
N ALA A 2 9.68 9.53 -11.14
CA ALA A 2 9.35 8.12 -11.38
C ALA A 2 10.41 7.12 -10.87
N GLN A 3 11.68 7.36 -11.11
CA GLN A 3 12.78 6.49 -10.66
C GLN A 3 12.92 6.47 -9.13
N THR A 4 12.69 7.60 -8.47
CA THR A 4 12.78 7.70 -7.00
C THR A 4 11.63 6.95 -6.33
N ASN A 5 10.43 7.03 -6.91
CA ASN A 5 9.27 6.28 -6.42
C ASN A 5 9.43 4.77 -6.66
N ASP A 6 10.05 4.36 -7.76
CA ASP A 6 10.31 2.95 -8.05
C ASP A 6 11.32 2.33 -7.08
N ALA A 7 12.40 3.04 -6.75
CA ALA A 7 13.37 2.58 -5.75
C ALA A 7 12.75 2.50 -4.35
N CYS A 8 11.93 3.49 -3.96
CA CYS A 8 11.17 3.46 -2.73
C CYS A 8 10.20 2.27 -2.72
N GLY A 9 9.47 2.05 -3.80
CA GLY A 9 8.56 0.92 -3.96
C GLY A 9 9.23 -0.43 -3.76
N ALA A 10 10.40 -0.63 -4.37
CA ALA A 10 11.18 -1.85 -4.19
C ALA A 10 11.56 -2.08 -2.72
N TRP A 11 12.03 -1.04 -2.03
CA TRP A 11 12.38 -1.13 -0.62
C TRP A 11 11.16 -1.42 0.28
N ILE A 12 10.00 -0.78 0.02
CA ILE A 12 8.77 -1.05 0.79
C ILE A 12 8.31 -2.50 0.60
N VAL A 13 8.38 -3.02 -0.62
CA VAL A 13 8.05 -4.42 -0.91
C VAL A 13 8.98 -5.38 -0.14
N GLU A 14 10.28 -5.08 -0.06
CA GLU A 14 11.22 -5.83 0.78
C GLU A 14 10.83 -5.80 2.27
N LEU A 15 10.47 -4.63 2.79
CA LEU A 15 10.06 -4.47 4.19
C LEU A 15 8.78 -5.24 4.53
N LEU A 16 7.86 -5.38 3.60
CA LEU A 16 6.63 -6.16 3.79
C LEU A 16 6.89 -7.65 3.92
N ASP A 17 8.00 -8.16 3.40
CA ASP A 17 8.37 -9.58 3.47
C ASP A 17 7.22 -10.50 3.05
N VAL A 18 6.78 -10.34 1.80
CA VAL A 18 5.58 -11.01 1.28
C VAL A 18 5.87 -12.48 0.98
N ALA A 19 5.08 -13.38 1.57
CA ALA A 19 5.13 -14.80 1.28
C ALA A 19 4.32 -15.16 0.02
N SER A 20 4.67 -16.26 -0.63
CA SER A 20 4.09 -16.68 -1.91
C SER A 20 2.60 -17.10 -1.85
N ASP A 21 2.09 -17.36 -0.66
CA ASP A 21 0.67 -17.68 -0.39
C ASP A 21 -0.14 -16.49 0.13
N GLU A 22 0.47 -15.32 0.25
CA GLU A 22 -0.19 -14.13 0.79
C GLU A 22 -0.88 -13.29 -0.29
N SER A 23 -1.93 -12.57 0.16
CA SER A 23 -2.63 -11.54 -0.62
C SER A 23 -2.22 -10.15 -0.13
N VAL A 24 -1.97 -9.23 -1.07
CA VAL A 24 -1.46 -7.88 -0.78
C VAL A 24 -2.37 -6.83 -1.40
N LEU A 25 -2.61 -5.74 -0.67
CA LEU A 25 -3.32 -4.55 -1.16
C LEU A 25 -2.35 -3.37 -1.29
N GLU A 26 -2.41 -2.65 -2.41
CA GLU A 26 -1.80 -1.33 -2.55
C GLU A 26 -2.87 -0.25 -2.73
N VAL A 27 -2.85 0.78 -1.88
CA VAL A 27 -3.71 1.95 -1.99
C VAL A 27 -2.92 3.10 -2.60
N GLY A 28 -3.44 3.65 -3.71
CA GLY A 28 -2.75 4.67 -4.50
C GLY A 28 -1.64 4.07 -5.35
N PHE A 29 -1.96 3.09 -6.17
CA PHE A 29 -0.97 2.31 -6.92
C PHE A 29 -0.29 3.09 -8.07
N GLY A 30 -0.77 4.30 -8.42
CA GLY A 30 -0.21 5.09 -9.50
C GLY A 30 -0.11 4.31 -10.82
N PRO A 31 1.03 4.38 -11.56
CA PRO A 31 1.18 3.66 -12.82
C PRO A 31 1.40 2.14 -12.67
N GLY A 32 1.37 1.58 -11.43
CA GLY A 32 1.37 0.14 -11.19
C GLY A 32 2.73 -0.53 -11.14
N MET A 33 3.81 0.21 -10.81
CA MET A 33 5.16 -0.36 -10.71
C MET A 33 5.29 -1.33 -9.53
N ALA A 34 4.83 -0.94 -8.34
CA ALA A 34 4.87 -1.80 -7.17
C ALA A 34 3.89 -2.99 -7.29
N ILE A 35 2.72 -2.80 -7.89
CA ILE A 35 1.81 -3.89 -8.24
C ILE A 35 2.55 -4.97 -9.03
N ARG A 36 3.32 -4.58 -10.04
CA ARG A 36 4.10 -5.53 -10.86
C ARG A 36 5.13 -6.30 -10.02
N ARG A 37 5.84 -5.63 -9.11
CA ARG A 37 6.79 -6.28 -8.20
C ARG A 37 6.09 -7.27 -7.27
N LEU A 38 4.98 -6.84 -6.66
CA LEU A 38 4.19 -7.68 -5.76
C LEU A 38 3.62 -8.90 -6.47
N SER A 39 3.17 -8.78 -7.72
CA SER A 39 2.59 -9.89 -8.48
C SER A 39 3.59 -11.01 -8.78
N ALA A 40 4.89 -10.73 -8.74
CA ALA A 40 5.94 -11.74 -8.85
C ALA A 40 6.19 -12.51 -7.53
N LEU A 41 5.72 -12.00 -6.40
CA LEU A 41 5.97 -12.54 -5.06
C LEU A 41 4.73 -13.16 -4.42
N ALA A 42 3.60 -12.46 -4.48
CA ALA A 42 2.36 -12.80 -3.78
C ALA A 42 1.49 -13.78 -4.57
N ALA A 43 0.58 -14.45 -3.89
CA ALA A 43 -0.47 -15.26 -4.52
C ALA A 43 -1.48 -14.38 -5.27
N HIS A 44 -1.86 -13.24 -4.66
CA HIS A 44 -2.83 -12.29 -5.23
C HIS A 44 -2.48 -10.86 -4.82
N VAL A 45 -2.65 -9.93 -5.73
CA VAL A 45 -2.44 -8.50 -5.49
C VAL A 45 -3.67 -7.72 -5.94
N ALA A 46 -4.20 -6.89 -5.05
CA ALA A 46 -5.24 -5.93 -5.38
C ALA A 46 -4.71 -4.50 -5.25
N GLY A 47 -5.26 -3.59 -6.01
CA GLY A 47 -4.94 -2.18 -5.92
C GLY A 47 -6.16 -1.29 -6.12
N VAL A 48 -6.14 -0.13 -5.45
CA VAL A 48 -7.16 0.92 -5.57
C VAL A 48 -6.46 2.25 -5.83
N ASP A 49 -6.95 3.01 -6.79
CA ASP A 49 -6.48 4.36 -7.09
C ASP A 49 -7.66 5.26 -7.48
N THR A 50 -7.59 6.52 -7.11
CA THR A 50 -8.62 7.51 -7.44
C THR A 50 -8.49 8.06 -8.86
N SER A 51 -7.36 7.86 -9.52
CA SER A 51 -7.06 8.34 -10.87
C SER A 51 -7.42 7.29 -11.93
N ARG A 52 -8.36 7.62 -12.81
CA ARG A 52 -8.69 6.76 -13.96
C ARG A 52 -7.54 6.64 -14.95
N GLU A 53 -6.73 7.68 -15.08
CA GLU A 53 -5.53 7.66 -15.91
C GLU A 53 -4.49 6.67 -15.37
N MET A 54 -4.23 6.71 -14.05
CA MET A 54 -3.32 5.78 -13.40
C MET A 54 -3.83 4.34 -13.51
N LEU A 55 -5.13 4.13 -13.34
CA LEU A 55 -5.75 2.81 -13.53
C LEU A 55 -5.51 2.27 -14.95
N ALA A 56 -5.68 3.11 -15.98
CA ALA A 56 -5.43 2.70 -17.37
C ALA A 56 -3.95 2.33 -17.60
N GLN A 57 -3.01 3.14 -17.09
CA GLN A 57 -1.58 2.86 -17.19
C GLN A 57 -1.19 1.58 -16.43
N ALA A 58 -1.67 1.41 -15.21
CA ALA A 58 -1.39 0.25 -14.40
C ALA A 58 -1.97 -1.04 -15.00
N ARG A 59 -3.16 -0.99 -15.58
CA ARG A 59 -3.75 -2.12 -16.31
C ARG A 59 -2.90 -2.53 -17.51
N GLY A 60 -2.42 -1.58 -18.29
CA GLY A 60 -1.50 -1.86 -19.39
C GLY A 60 -0.22 -2.54 -18.94
N ARG A 61 0.39 -2.03 -17.87
CA ARG A 61 1.65 -2.56 -17.30
C ARG A 61 1.49 -3.96 -16.71
N ASN A 62 0.33 -4.27 -16.16
CA ASN A 62 0.06 -5.52 -15.46
C ASN A 62 -0.91 -6.45 -16.23
N ALA A 63 -1.08 -6.26 -17.52
CA ALA A 63 -2.10 -6.93 -18.33
C ALA A 63 -2.09 -8.46 -18.21
N ILE A 64 -0.91 -9.08 -18.26
CA ILE A 64 -0.76 -10.53 -18.15
C ILE A 64 -1.17 -11.03 -16.76
N ALA A 65 -0.75 -10.36 -15.71
CA ALA A 65 -1.10 -10.74 -14.34
C ALA A 65 -2.60 -10.53 -14.03
N ILE A 66 -3.23 -9.54 -14.67
CA ILE A 66 -4.69 -9.33 -14.60
C ILE A 66 -5.42 -10.46 -15.35
N GLU A 67 -4.97 -10.79 -16.55
CA GLU A 67 -5.59 -11.85 -17.36
C GLU A 67 -5.54 -13.21 -16.67
N ASN A 68 -4.44 -13.54 -15.99
CA ASN A 68 -4.32 -14.81 -15.26
C ASN A 68 -4.93 -14.79 -13.84
N GLY A 69 -5.62 -13.70 -13.45
CA GLY A 69 -6.32 -13.56 -12.17
C GLY A 69 -5.44 -13.25 -10.96
N ARG A 70 -4.15 -13.01 -11.14
CA ARG A 70 -3.21 -12.70 -10.04
C ARG A 70 -3.32 -11.26 -9.56
N VAL A 71 -3.70 -10.32 -10.42
CA VAL A 71 -3.83 -8.90 -10.13
C VAL A 71 -5.24 -8.41 -10.39
N GLU A 72 -5.78 -7.63 -9.46
CA GLU A 72 -7.08 -6.96 -9.54
C GLU A 72 -6.90 -5.47 -9.26
N LEU A 73 -7.21 -4.60 -10.22
CA LEU A 73 -7.10 -3.15 -10.07
C LEU A 73 -8.46 -2.49 -10.19
N ARG A 74 -8.79 -1.61 -9.24
CA ARG A 74 -10.07 -0.90 -9.18
C ARG A 74 -9.87 0.60 -9.05
N HIS A 75 -10.79 1.36 -9.63
CA HIS A 75 -10.97 2.77 -9.32
C HIS A 75 -11.73 2.90 -8.00
N GLY A 76 -11.23 3.71 -7.08
CA GLY A 76 -11.88 3.90 -5.78
C GLY A 76 -11.04 4.73 -4.82
N SER A 77 -11.55 4.92 -3.62
CA SER A 77 -10.92 5.69 -2.53
C SER A 77 -10.58 4.80 -1.34
N VAL A 78 -9.57 5.22 -0.57
CA VAL A 78 -9.23 4.60 0.70
C VAL A 78 -10.36 4.68 1.74
N ASP A 79 -11.27 5.64 1.59
CA ASP A 79 -12.39 5.86 2.52
C ASP A 79 -13.45 4.75 2.45
N ASP A 80 -13.50 4.02 1.35
CA ASP A 80 -14.46 2.93 1.13
C ASP A 80 -13.83 1.89 0.21
N LEU A 81 -13.01 1.00 0.77
CA LEU A 81 -12.31 -0.04 0.03
C LEU A 81 -13.28 -1.15 -0.37
N PRO A 82 -13.34 -1.51 -1.67
CA PRO A 82 -14.31 -2.47 -2.20
C PRO A 82 -13.91 -3.94 -1.92
N PHE A 83 -13.51 -4.23 -0.69
CA PHE A 83 -13.07 -5.55 -0.26
C PHE A 83 -13.68 -5.91 1.09
N ALA A 84 -13.89 -7.19 1.33
CA ALA A 84 -14.38 -7.70 2.60
C ALA A 84 -13.35 -7.53 3.74
N ASP A 85 -13.83 -7.56 4.97
CA ASP A 85 -12.99 -7.58 6.17
C ASP A 85 -11.99 -8.74 6.11
N GLY A 86 -10.76 -8.50 6.53
CA GLY A 86 -9.76 -9.54 6.68
C GLY A 86 -9.30 -10.22 5.38
N THR A 87 -9.44 -9.56 4.23
CA THR A 87 -9.09 -10.13 2.92
C THR A 87 -7.59 -10.26 2.69
N PHE A 88 -6.79 -9.32 3.20
CA PHE A 88 -5.36 -9.20 2.87
C PHE A 88 -4.47 -9.52 4.06
N HIS A 89 -3.31 -10.12 3.77
CA HIS A 89 -2.23 -10.36 4.76
C HIS A 89 -1.32 -9.14 4.91
N LYS A 90 -1.12 -8.39 3.83
CA LYS A 90 -0.26 -7.22 3.76
C LYS A 90 -0.99 -6.08 3.05
N ALA A 91 -0.71 -4.85 3.47
CA ALA A 91 -1.21 -3.66 2.78
C ALA A 91 -0.12 -2.60 2.72
N MET A 92 -0.10 -1.81 1.66
CA MET A 92 0.86 -0.74 1.50
C MET A 92 0.26 0.48 0.80
N ALA A 93 0.88 1.64 1.04
CA ALA A 93 0.66 2.86 0.30
C ALA A 93 1.98 3.63 0.20
N ILE A 94 2.28 4.17 -0.98
CA ILE A 94 3.50 4.95 -1.22
C ILE A 94 3.12 6.33 -1.72
N ASN A 95 3.60 7.38 -1.03
CA ASN A 95 3.29 8.78 -1.36
C ASN A 95 1.79 9.04 -1.56
N SER A 96 0.94 8.40 -0.76
CA SER A 96 -0.51 8.45 -0.91
C SER A 96 -1.21 9.04 0.32
N MET A 97 -0.87 8.60 1.53
CA MET A 97 -1.58 8.97 2.76
C MET A 97 -1.63 10.49 2.99
N GLN A 98 -0.61 11.25 2.61
CA GLN A 98 -0.54 12.71 2.82
C GLN A 98 -1.63 13.49 2.06
N ILE A 99 -2.25 12.88 1.06
CA ILE A 99 -3.33 13.51 0.27
C ILE A 99 -4.71 12.94 0.60
N TRP A 100 -4.83 12.03 1.56
CA TRP A 100 -6.14 11.53 1.98
C TRP A 100 -6.90 12.59 2.78
N PRO A 101 -8.23 12.71 2.59
CA PRO A 101 -9.04 13.68 3.34
C PRO A 101 -8.95 13.50 4.84
N ASP A 102 -8.95 12.25 5.33
CA ASP A 102 -8.75 11.87 6.73
C ASP A 102 -7.82 10.66 6.81
N ALA A 103 -6.58 10.90 7.22
CA ALA A 103 -5.56 9.86 7.29
C ALA A 103 -5.94 8.73 8.27
N VAL A 104 -6.49 9.05 9.44
CA VAL A 104 -6.85 8.03 10.44
C VAL A 104 -8.04 7.21 9.97
N ALA A 105 -9.04 7.83 9.33
CA ALA A 105 -10.17 7.11 8.74
C ALA A 105 -9.70 6.16 7.63
N GLY A 106 -8.81 6.62 6.74
CA GLY A 106 -8.23 5.77 5.70
C GLY A 106 -7.42 4.60 6.27
N LEU A 107 -6.64 4.84 7.33
CA LEU A 107 -5.90 3.79 8.02
C LEU A 107 -6.81 2.77 8.70
N ARG A 108 -7.94 3.21 9.28
CA ARG A 108 -8.96 2.30 9.84
C ARG A 108 -9.56 1.40 8.77
N GLU A 109 -9.82 1.96 7.59
CA GLU A 109 -10.35 1.21 6.46
C GLU A 109 -9.33 0.18 5.93
N MET A 110 -8.06 0.55 5.81
CA MET A 110 -6.99 -0.40 5.50
C MET A 110 -6.86 -1.49 6.57
N ARG A 111 -7.00 -1.13 7.86
CA ARG A 111 -7.04 -2.11 8.95
C ARG A 111 -8.22 -3.07 8.82
N ARG A 112 -9.39 -2.58 8.44
CA ARG A 112 -10.58 -3.42 8.25
C ARG A 112 -10.32 -4.55 7.25
N VAL A 113 -9.73 -4.23 6.11
CA VAL A 113 -9.48 -5.22 5.05
C VAL A 113 -8.27 -6.12 5.30
N LEU A 114 -7.42 -5.79 6.28
CA LEU A 114 -6.32 -6.65 6.72
C LEU A 114 -6.83 -7.78 7.63
N ALA A 115 -6.28 -8.97 7.47
CA ALA A 115 -6.44 -10.06 8.41
C ALA A 115 -5.74 -9.76 9.74
N SER A 116 -6.18 -10.36 10.84
CA SER A 116 -5.46 -10.31 12.12
C SER A 116 -4.03 -10.82 11.96
N GLY A 117 -3.07 -10.10 12.53
CA GLY A 117 -1.65 -10.35 12.34
C GLY A 117 -1.07 -9.74 11.06
N GLY A 118 -1.90 -9.17 10.20
CA GLY A 118 -1.47 -8.54 8.96
C GLY A 118 -0.65 -7.26 9.18
N THR A 119 0.21 -6.93 8.25
CA THR A 119 1.14 -5.80 8.33
C THR A 119 0.77 -4.71 7.32
N ILE A 120 0.87 -3.46 7.75
CA ILE A 120 0.77 -2.27 6.90
C ILE A 120 2.14 -1.60 6.75
N ALA A 121 2.45 -1.11 5.55
CA ALA A 121 3.62 -0.30 5.25
C ALA A 121 3.23 0.98 4.52
N LEU A 122 3.62 2.12 5.07
CA LEU A 122 3.38 3.45 4.50
C LEU A 122 4.72 4.07 4.12
N GLY A 123 5.02 4.10 2.83
CA GLY A 123 6.27 4.61 2.30
C GLY A 123 6.18 6.05 1.84
N PHE A 124 7.24 6.83 2.08
CA PHE A 124 7.31 8.24 1.72
C PHE A 124 8.68 8.59 1.17
N THR A 125 8.68 9.26 0.02
CA THR A 125 9.87 9.91 -0.54
C THR A 125 9.90 11.38 -0.13
N PRO A 126 11.03 12.09 -0.31
CA PRO A 126 11.11 13.53 -0.05
C PRO A 126 10.07 14.37 -0.81
N TYR A 127 9.60 13.88 -1.95
CA TYR A 127 8.60 14.57 -2.78
C TYR A 127 7.18 14.52 -2.22
N SER A 128 6.92 13.65 -1.24
CA SER A 128 5.58 13.55 -0.63
C SER A 128 5.22 14.76 0.21
N GLY A 129 6.21 15.48 0.75
CA GLY A 129 6.01 16.51 1.75
C GLY A 129 5.54 15.99 3.10
N GLN A 130 5.39 14.68 3.26
CA GLN A 130 5.00 14.06 4.53
C GLN A 130 6.16 14.15 5.53
N ARG A 131 5.83 14.56 6.75
CA ARG A 131 6.75 14.50 7.90
C ARG A 131 6.58 13.17 8.61
N ASN A 132 7.64 12.68 9.25
CA ASN A 132 7.59 11.44 10.02
C ASN A 132 6.95 11.62 11.41
N GLU A 133 6.93 12.85 11.92
CA GLU A 133 6.28 13.15 13.20
C GLU A 133 4.77 12.85 13.13
N GLY A 134 4.25 12.21 14.16
CA GLY A 134 2.84 11.88 14.29
C GLY A 134 2.37 10.64 13.50
N LEU A 135 3.23 9.97 12.75
CA LEU A 135 2.84 8.76 11.99
C LEU A 135 2.50 7.59 12.91
N THR A 136 3.32 7.33 13.91
CA THR A 136 3.06 6.26 14.89
C THR A 136 1.80 6.51 15.68
N GLU A 137 1.52 7.76 16.03
CA GLU A 137 0.29 8.18 16.71
C GLU A 137 -0.94 7.95 15.82
N LYS A 138 -0.87 8.27 14.53
CA LYS A 138 -1.96 8.01 13.58
C LYS A 138 -2.24 6.53 13.42
N LEU A 139 -1.19 5.70 13.32
CA LEU A 139 -1.33 4.24 13.25
C LEU A 139 -1.98 3.68 14.52
N SER A 140 -1.53 4.14 15.69
CA SER A 140 -2.11 3.74 16.97
C SER A 140 -3.57 4.19 17.10
N ALA A 141 -3.90 5.41 16.69
CA ALA A 141 -5.27 5.93 16.68
C ALA A 141 -6.19 5.16 15.75
N ALA A 142 -5.65 4.58 14.67
CA ALA A 142 -6.38 3.72 13.75
C ALA A 142 -6.52 2.27 14.27
N GLY A 143 -5.91 1.93 15.42
CA GLY A 143 -6.02 0.61 16.05
C GLY A 143 -4.93 -0.38 15.66
N PHE A 144 -3.85 0.08 15.04
CA PHE A 144 -2.67 -0.74 14.79
C PHE A 144 -1.79 -0.83 16.03
N THR A 145 -1.02 -1.90 16.13
CA THR A 145 -0.04 -2.14 17.19
C THR A 145 1.37 -2.18 16.62
N ARG A 146 2.37 -2.04 17.51
CA ARG A 146 3.80 -2.07 17.17
C ARG A 146 4.18 -1.09 16.05
N PRO A 147 3.74 0.19 16.12
CA PRO A 147 4.11 1.15 15.11
C PRO A 147 5.60 1.45 15.16
N LEU A 148 6.24 1.48 14.00
CA LEU A 148 7.67 1.69 13.84
C LEU A 148 7.93 2.54 12.60
N VAL A 149 8.84 3.50 12.68
CA VAL A 149 9.33 4.23 11.51
C VAL A 149 10.77 3.82 11.23
N VAL A 150 11.03 3.40 10.02
CA VAL A 150 12.38 3.08 9.52
C VAL A 150 12.74 4.03 8.38
N ALA A 151 14.02 4.29 8.19
CA ALA A 151 14.52 5.18 7.14
C ALA A 151 15.61 4.51 6.32
N LYS A 152 15.65 4.82 5.03
CA LYS A 152 16.71 4.43 4.10
C LYS A 152 16.97 5.56 3.14
N ASP A 153 18.20 6.06 3.13
CA ASP A 153 18.60 7.24 2.38
C ASP A 153 17.72 8.44 2.79
N LYS A 154 16.97 9.02 1.84
CA LYS A 154 16.04 10.13 2.10
C LYS A 154 14.58 9.68 2.23
N ASN A 155 14.32 8.37 2.13
CA ASN A 155 12.98 7.80 2.25
C ASN A 155 12.73 7.32 3.68
N PHE A 156 11.46 7.23 4.07
CA PHE A 156 11.07 6.57 5.31
C PHE A 156 9.80 5.75 5.13
N CYS A 157 9.60 4.80 6.02
CA CYS A 157 8.45 3.92 6.03
C CYS A 157 7.91 3.78 7.44
N ALA A 158 6.61 3.94 7.61
CA ALA A 158 5.92 3.58 8.83
C ALA A 158 5.32 2.18 8.68
N LEU A 159 5.63 1.31 9.63
CA LEU A 159 5.17 -0.07 9.70
C LEU A 159 4.32 -0.28 10.94
N ALA A 160 3.31 -1.12 10.85
CA ALA A 160 2.52 -1.54 12.00
C ALA A 160 1.80 -2.86 11.72
N THR A 161 1.23 -3.45 12.76
CA THR A 161 0.53 -4.74 12.69
C THR A 161 -0.91 -4.59 13.16
N LYS A 162 -1.85 -5.25 12.48
CA LYS A 162 -3.22 -5.43 12.99
C LYS A 162 -3.23 -6.52 14.04
N PRO A 163 -3.68 -6.22 15.27
CA PRO A 163 -3.81 -7.23 16.33
C PRO A 163 -4.81 -8.33 16.02
#